data_fa363ededea3a4766cf3ffbff8620382
#
_entry.id   fa363ededea3a4766cf3ffbff8620382
#
_cell.length_a   1.000
_cell.length_b   1.000
_cell.length_c   1.000
_cell.angle_alpha   90.00
_cell.angle_beta   90.00
_cell.angle_gamma   90.00
#
_symmetry.space_group_name_H-M   'P 1'
#
loop_
_entity.id
_entity.type
_entity.pdbx_description
1 polymer ?
#
loop_
_entity_poly.entity_id
_entity_poly.type
_entity_poly.pdbx_seq_one_letter_code
_entity_poly.pdbx_strand_id
1 'polypeptide(L)'
;MKKLLCAAAFLTSAAVLPFAVTSAENAKEDVSEAAEESPQVSVDANLRFMPGSRIAVVTKNTKGAFWEQLHAGMEDAVKEVNDTFGLSGDDKITMTYEGPGDEKEVEDQINTIDAVIAENPDVLCLCAGDMDSCQAQLEEASDNGIPVVVFDSRVADMSLVSAYRTTDNRMLGSIAGEKMSEALGGSGEIIVFSAQEKTSTSRERVEGFLDVLDDYSDIHVNEIIYDDQVEDMAAAMQEALESDPEVDAVYCANDNTSLVFLSLPHDEENPLIFIGTDASKKQQEAIRDGRELGCVSQNPYAMGYQTILTAVRLTDVDAPADIEEELLIEPKWIDADNLDDPEIKEYLYG
;
A
#
# COMPACT_ATOMS: atom_id res chain seq x y z
N MET A 1 78.75 14.66 -3.73
CA MET A 1 79.45 13.42 -3.46
C MET A 1 78.47 12.30 -3.73
N LYS A 2 78.60 11.65 -4.88
CA LYS A 2 79.17 10.31 -5.10
C LYS A 2 78.58 9.28 -4.13
N LYS A 3 77.86 8.21 -4.50
CA LYS A 3 78.12 7.09 -5.43
C LYS A 3 76.76 6.32 -5.55
N LEU A 4 76.28 5.93 -6.68
CA LEU A 4 76.56 4.75 -7.55
C LEU A 4 76.07 3.39 -7.00
N LEU A 5 75.13 2.89 -7.78
CA LEU A 5 74.95 1.57 -8.44
C LEU A 5 74.94 0.29 -7.59
N CYS A 6 73.90 -0.53 -7.80
CA CYS A 6 74.13 -1.81 -8.53
C CYS A 6 72.78 -2.44 -8.91
N ALA A 7 72.74 -2.80 -10.21
CA ALA A 7 71.69 -3.62 -10.78
C ALA A 7 72.06 -5.10 -10.60
N ALA A 8 71.07 -5.96 -10.43
CA ALA A 8 71.20 -7.38 -10.68
C ALA A 8 69.98 -7.90 -11.39
N ALA A 9 70.18 -8.26 -12.67
CA ALA A 9 69.19 -8.97 -13.48
C ALA A 9 69.31 -10.47 -13.22
N PHE A 10 68.17 -11.12 -12.98
CA PHE A 10 68.04 -12.57 -13.08
C PHE A 10 67.03 -12.91 -14.17
N LEU A 11 67.59 -13.48 -15.25
CA LEU A 11 66.82 -14.19 -16.27
C LEU A 11 66.45 -15.58 -15.72
N THR A 12 65.20 -15.95 -15.73
CA THR A 12 64.78 -17.35 -15.72
C THR A 12 63.81 -17.62 -16.86
N SER A 13 64.19 -18.58 -17.69
CA SER A 13 63.51 -19.08 -18.84
C SER A 13 62.18 -19.75 -18.49
N ALA A 14 61.10 -19.36 -19.14
CA ALA A 14 59.81 -20.05 -19.10
C ALA A 14 59.70 -21.04 -20.26
N ALA A 15 59.50 -22.30 -19.93
CA ALA A 15 59.17 -23.36 -20.89
C ALA A 15 57.69 -23.21 -21.33
N VAL A 16 57.49 -23.15 -22.63
CA VAL A 16 56.18 -23.17 -23.30
C VAL A 16 55.71 -24.61 -23.43
N LEU A 17 54.63 -24.98 -22.77
CA LEU A 17 53.88 -26.20 -23.06
C LEU A 17 52.64 -25.86 -23.87
N PRO A 18 52.28 -26.64 -24.91
CA PRO A 18 51.10 -26.39 -25.73
C PRO A 18 49.86 -26.89 -25.00
N PHE A 19 48.90 -25.99 -24.77
CA PHE A 19 47.54 -26.36 -24.35
C PHE A 19 46.75 -26.84 -25.58
N ALA A 20 46.29 -28.08 -25.50
CA ALA A 20 45.35 -28.61 -26.42
C ALA A 20 43.96 -27.97 -26.25
N VAL A 21 43.44 -27.40 -27.31
CA VAL A 21 42.05 -26.92 -27.39
C VAL A 21 41.14 -28.13 -27.52
N THR A 22 40.48 -28.51 -26.46
CA THR A 22 39.30 -29.38 -26.54
C THR A 22 38.05 -28.49 -26.62
N SER A 23 37.38 -28.55 -27.76
CA SER A 23 36.06 -28.00 -27.96
C SER A 23 35.09 -28.70 -27.00
N ALA A 24 34.63 -27.93 -25.97
CA ALA A 24 33.47 -28.30 -25.17
C ALA A 24 32.23 -27.85 -25.92
N GLU A 25 31.43 -28.81 -26.35
CA GLU A 25 30.07 -28.62 -26.84
C GLU A 25 29.20 -27.97 -25.77
N ASN A 26 28.43 -26.99 -26.21
CA ASN A 26 27.38 -26.30 -25.42
C ASN A 26 26.40 -27.30 -24.84
N ALA A 27 26.52 -27.57 -23.54
CA ALA A 27 25.38 -27.98 -22.74
C ALA A 27 24.64 -26.67 -22.36
N LYS A 28 23.55 -26.37 -23.04
CA LYS A 28 22.53 -25.48 -22.53
C LYS A 28 21.91 -26.19 -21.34
N GLU A 29 22.28 -25.81 -20.14
CA GLU A 29 21.44 -26.02 -18.98
C GLU A 29 20.21 -25.15 -19.18
N ASP A 30 19.07 -25.80 -19.43
CA ASP A 30 17.75 -25.23 -19.24
C ASP A 30 17.61 -24.93 -17.74
N VAL A 31 17.99 -23.73 -17.33
CA VAL A 31 17.50 -23.15 -16.10
C VAL A 31 16.07 -22.72 -16.42
N SER A 32 15.11 -23.61 -16.21
CA SER A 32 13.73 -23.20 -16.06
C SER A 32 13.73 -22.31 -14.81
N GLU A 33 13.71 -21.00 -15.00
CA GLU A 33 13.22 -20.07 -14.02
C GLU A 33 11.81 -20.55 -13.65
N ALA A 34 11.71 -21.21 -12.50
CA ALA A 34 10.44 -21.35 -11.82
C ALA A 34 10.06 -19.90 -11.47
N ALA A 35 9.12 -19.34 -12.22
CA ALA A 35 8.38 -18.18 -11.76
C ALA A 35 7.90 -18.55 -10.35
N GLU A 36 8.42 -17.90 -9.32
CA GLU A 36 7.83 -17.96 -8.00
C GLU A 36 6.43 -17.38 -8.19
N GLU A 37 5.43 -18.26 -8.27
CA GLU A 37 4.03 -17.85 -8.18
C GLU A 37 3.94 -17.05 -6.88
N SER A 38 3.48 -15.80 -6.97
CA SER A 38 3.08 -15.01 -5.81
C SER A 38 2.28 -15.92 -4.90
N PRO A 39 2.54 -15.95 -3.58
CA PRO A 39 1.88 -16.89 -2.69
C PRO A 39 0.37 -16.69 -2.84
N GLN A 40 -0.28 -17.64 -3.53
CA GLN A 40 -1.74 -17.66 -3.59
C GLN A 40 -2.21 -17.77 -2.15
N VAL A 41 -2.76 -16.68 -1.62
CA VAL A 41 -3.33 -16.65 -0.30
C VAL A 41 -4.52 -17.59 -0.34
N SER A 42 -4.38 -18.76 0.24
CA SER A 42 -5.43 -19.78 0.29
C SER A 42 -5.76 -20.12 1.73
N VAL A 43 -7.01 -20.48 1.98
CA VAL A 43 -7.47 -20.89 3.29
C VAL A 43 -6.75 -22.18 3.71
N ASP A 44 -6.05 -22.12 4.85
CA ASP A 44 -5.44 -23.31 5.44
C ASP A 44 -6.55 -24.31 5.86
N ALA A 45 -6.47 -25.55 5.36
CA ALA A 45 -7.40 -26.62 5.72
C ALA A 45 -7.41 -26.97 7.24
N ASN A 46 -6.42 -26.48 7.99
CA ASN A 46 -6.35 -26.61 9.47
C ASN A 46 -6.82 -25.35 10.19
N LEU A 47 -7.38 -24.36 9.47
CA LEU A 47 -7.91 -23.15 10.07
C LEU A 47 -8.94 -23.49 11.16
N ARG A 48 -8.72 -22.95 12.36
CA ARG A 48 -9.65 -23.09 13.48
C ARG A 48 -10.48 -21.82 13.61
N PHE A 49 -11.78 -22.02 13.78
CA PHE A 49 -12.75 -20.93 13.90
C PHE A 49 -14.07 -21.48 14.46
N MET A 50 -14.99 -20.60 14.81
CA MET A 50 -16.34 -20.95 15.26
C MET A 50 -17.30 -20.89 14.05
N PRO A 51 -17.91 -22.03 13.62
CA PRO A 51 -18.95 -22.01 12.59
C PRO A 51 -20.15 -21.12 12.98
N GLY A 52 -20.75 -20.47 11.98
CA GLY A 52 -21.91 -19.60 12.18
C GLY A 52 -21.54 -18.17 12.64
N SER A 53 -20.25 -17.86 12.75
CA SER A 53 -19.80 -16.55 13.21
C SER A 53 -20.20 -15.43 12.24
N ARG A 54 -20.47 -14.27 12.83
CA ARG A 54 -20.80 -13.02 12.16
C ARG A 54 -19.65 -12.03 12.27
N ILE A 55 -19.08 -11.65 11.14
CA ILE A 55 -18.03 -10.65 11.04
C ILE A 55 -18.68 -9.34 10.59
N ALA A 56 -18.48 -8.27 11.35
CA ALA A 56 -18.94 -6.95 10.97
C ALA A 56 -17.77 -6.11 10.49
N VAL A 57 -17.89 -5.51 9.31
CA VAL A 57 -16.87 -4.63 8.74
C VAL A 57 -17.40 -3.21 8.69
N VAL A 58 -16.69 -2.27 9.33
CA VAL A 58 -16.97 -0.85 9.24
C VAL A 58 -15.76 -0.16 8.62
N THR A 59 -15.97 0.42 7.44
CA THR A 59 -14.95 1.13 6.67
C THR A 59 -15.14 2.64 6.73
N LYS A 60 -14.10 3.42 6.39
CA LYS A 60 -14.17 4.88 6.33
C LYS A 60 -14.74 5.40 5.01
N ASN A 61 -14.84 4.53 3.98
CA ASN A 61 -15.45 4.86 2.69
C ASN A 61 -15.93 3.56 2.02
N THR A 62 -17.05 3.66 1.29
CA THR A 62 -17.64 2.54 0.54
C THR A 62 -17.57 2.72 -0.97
N LYS A 63 -16.93 3.78 -1.48
CA LYS A 63 -16.89 4.14 -2.90
C LYS A 63 -15.46 4.22 -3.42
N GLY A 64 -15.30 3.89 -4.70
CA GLY A 64 -14.03 3.96 -5.42
C GLY A 64 -13.36 2.60 -5.61
N ALA A 65 -12.46 2.56 -6.59
CA ALA A 65 -11.86 1.31 -7.06
C ALA A 65 -11.06 0.57 -5.98
N PHE A 66 -10.37 1.29 -5.10
CA PHE A 66 -9.68 0.73 -3.94
C PHE A 66 -10.65 -0.04 -3.03
N TRP A 67 -11.75 0.60 -2.62
CA TRP A 67 -12.74 0.02 -1.71
C TRP A 67 -13.50 -1.16 -2.33
N GLU A 68 -13.77 -1.10 -3.64
CA GLU A 68 -14.37 -2.20 -4.40
C GLU A 68 -13.47 -3.43 -4.43
N GLN A 69 -12.16 -3.24 -4.65
CA GLN A 69 -11.19 -4.35 -4.64
C GLN A 69 -10.99 -4.94 -3.23
N LEU A 70 -10.94 -4.08 -2.21
CA LEU A 70 -10.82 -4.50 -0.81
C LEU A 70 -12.05 -5.33 -0.41
N HIS A 71 -13.26 -4.86 -0.73
CA HIS A 71 -14.50 -5.58 -0.46
C HIS A 71 -14.55 -6.93 -1.21
N ALA A 72 -14.14 -6.96 -2.49
CA ALA A 72 -14.06 -8.21 -3.25
C ALA A 72 -13.13 -9.23 -2.59
N GLY A 73 -11.96 -8.81 -2.10
CA GLY A 73 -11.07 -9.68 -1.34
C GLY A 73 -11.71 -10.23 -0.05
N MET A 74 -12.48 -9.39 0.64
CA MET A 74 -13.23 -9.81 1.84
C MET A 74 -14.32 -10.83 1.51
N GLU A 75 -15.12 -10.59 0.46
CA GLU A 75 -16.17 -11.51 0.01
C GLU A 75 -15.60 -12.86 -0.42
N ASP A 76 -14.49 -12.85 -1.17
CA ASP A 76 -13.82 -14.07 -1.61
C ASP A 76 -13.25 -14.87 -0.44
N ALA A 77 -12.68 -14.22 0.58
CA ALA A 77 -12.22 -14.89 1.79
C ALA A 77 -13.37 -15.58 2.54
N VAL A 78 -14.49 -14.89 2.75
CA VAL A 78 -15.69 -15.48 3.37
C VAL A 78 -16.18 -16.68 2.57
N LYS A 79 -16.25 -16.53 1.25
CA LYS A 79 -16.69 -17.59 0.34
C LYS A 79 -15.76 -18.79 0.41
N GLU A 80 -14.45 -18.58 0.34
CA GLU A 80 -13.46 -19.66 0.33
C GLU A 80 -13.45 -20.43 1.66
N VAL A 81 -13.59 -19.75 2.82
CA VAL A 81 -13.76 -20.41 4.12
C VAL A 81 -15.01 -21.30 4.10
N ASN A 82 -16.16 -20.74 3.69
CA ASN A 82 -17.40 -21.50 3.64
C ASN A 82 -17.33 -22.74 2.72
N ASP A 83 -16.68 -22.57 1.55
CA ASP A 83 -16.52 -23.64 0.57
C ASP A 83 -15.52 -24.71 1.05
N THR A 84 -14.37 -24.30 1.59
CA THR A 84 -13.30 -25.20 2.06
C THR A 84 -13.78 -26.12 3.18
N PHE A 85 -14.57 -25.57 4.11
CA PHE A 85 -15.10 -26.33 5.26
C PHE A 85 -16.51 -26.90 5.03
N GLY A 86 -17.11 -26.68 3.85
CA GLY A 86 -18.43 -27.20 3.48
C GLY A 86 -19.56 -26.63 4.34
N LEU A 87 -19.43 -25.36 4.81
CA LEU A 87 -20.38 -24.72 5.71
C LEU A 87 -21.69 -24.38 4.99
N SER A 88 -22.81 -24.58 5.66
CA SER A 88 -24.14 -24.34 5.10
C SER A 88 -25.16 -23.95 6.17
N GLY A 89 -26.22 -23.26 5.76
CA GLY A 89 -27.29 -22.83 6.69
C GLY A 89 -26.70 -21.91 7.78
N ASP A 90 -27.03 -22.25 9.03
CA ASP A 90 -26.65 -21.45 10.20
C ASP A 90 -25.16 -21.60 10.57
N ASP A 91 -24.46 -22.57 9.98
CA ASP A 91 -23.01 -22.77 10.22
C ASP A 91 -22.13 -21.86 9.34
N LYS A 92 -22.70 -21.16 8.36
CA LYS A 92 -21.94 -20.26 7.49
C LYS A 92 -21.34 -19.08 8.24
N ILE A 93 -20.08 -18.79 7.94
CA ILE A 93 -19.51 -17.47 8.25
C ILE A 93 -20.24 -16.42 7.40
N THR A 94 -20.67 -15.35 8.02
CA THR A 94 -21.34 -14.23 7.37
C THR A 94 -20.59 -12.93 7.63
N MET A 95 -20.71 -11.98 6.70
CA MET A 95 -20.09 -10.66 6.80
C MET A 95 -21.10 -9.57 6.47
N THR A 96 -21.08 -8.47 7.23
CA THR A 96 -21.66 -7.20 6.82
C THR A 96 -20.53 -6.25 6.42
N TYR A 97 -20.81 -5.32 5.49
CA TYR A 97 -19.86 -4.31 5.04
C TYR A 97 -20.57 -2.96 4.99
N GLU A 98 -20.22 -2.08 5.91
CA GLU A 98 -20.91 -0.83 6.15
C GLU A 98 -19.90 0.32 6.31
N GLY A 99 -20.39 1.56 6.13
CA GLY A 99 -19.57 2.76 6.31
C GLY A 99 -20.12 3.94 5.53
N PRO A 100 -19.56 5.14 5.71
CA PRO A 100 -19.94 6.33 4.97
C PRO A 100 -19.57 6.22 3.48
N GLY A 101 -20.10 7.15 2.70
CA GLY A 101 -19.77 7.27 1.29
C GLY A 101 -18.67 8.28 0.99
N ASP A 102 -18.09 8.90 2.03
CA ASP A 102 -17.01 9.88 1.98
C ASP A 102 -16.19 9.79 3.26
N GLU A 103 -14.89 9.78 3.17
CA GLU A 103 -13.96 9.68 4.32
C GLU A 103 -14.07 10.86 5.31
N LYS A 104 -14.66 11.99 4.90
CA LYS A 104 -14.91 13.16 5.75
C LYS A 104 -16.12 12.99 6.67
N GLU A 105 -16.97 12.00 6.43
CA GLU A 105 -18.20 11.74 7.20
C GLU A 105 -17.90 10.91 8.46
N VAL A 106 -16.97 11.39 9.31
CA VAL A 106 -16.50 10.69 10.53
C VAL A 106 -17.63 10.42 11.51
N GLU A 107 -18.58 11.37 11.70
CA GLU A 107 -19.73 11.20 12.58
C GLU A 107 -20.64 10.06 12.12
N ASP A 108 -20.85 9.91 10.82
CA ASP A 108 -21.65 8.81 10.26
C ASP A 108 -20.94 7.46 10.46
N GLN A 109 -19.61 7.43 10.37
CA GLN A 109 -18.86 6.24 10.71
C GLN A 109 -19.01 5.84 12.19
N ILE A 110 -18.89 6.78 13.11
CA ILE A 110 -19.07 6.53 14.55
C ILE A 110 -20.46 5.96 14.84
N ASN A 111 -21.51 6.57 14.28
CA ASN A 111 -22.89 6.08 14.42
C ASN A 111 -23.04 4.65 13.86
N THR A 112 -22.34 4.33 12.76
CA THR A 112 -22.33 2.98 12.20
C THR A 112 -21.64 1.98 13.12
N ILE A 113 -20.50 2.35 13.75
CA ILE A 113 -19.79 1.49 14.70
C ILE A 113 -20.70 1.22 15.93
N ASP A 114 -21.36 2.24 16.48
CA ASP A 114 -22.28 2.08 17.61
C ASP A 114 -23.42 1.08 17.26
N ALA A 115 -24.01 1.23 16.09
CA ALA A 115 -25.08 0.33 15.62
C ALA A 115 -24.61 -1.13 15.47
N VAL A 116 -23.41 -1.31 14.89
CA VAL A 116 -22.80 -2.62 14.68
C VAL A 116 -22.45 -3.30 16.02
N ILE A 117 -21.85 -2.58 16.96
CA ILE A 117 -21.52 -3.13 18.30
C ILE A 117 -22.79 -3.56 19.02
N ALA A 118 -23.89 -2.78 18.92
CA ALA A 118 -25.18 -3.11 19.52
C ALA A 118 -25.79 -4.43 18.97
N GLU A 119 -25.39 -4.87 17.78
CA GLU A 119 -25.77 -6.16 17.20
C GLU A 119 -24.94 -7.34 17.73
N ASN A 120 -23.89 -7.06 18.49
CA ASN A 120 -22.98 -8.03 19.09
C ASN A 120 -22.39 -9.02 18.07
N PRO A 121 -21.58 -8.58 17.09
CA PRO A 121 -20.88 -9.46 16.18
C PRO A 121 -19.81 -10.27 16.90
N ASP A 122 -19.36 -11.39 16.31
CA ASP A 122 -18.28 -12.20 16.87
C ASP A 122 -16.90 -11.53 16.67
N VAL A 123 -16.74 -10.69 15.63
CA VAL A 123 -15.54 -9.88 15.36
C VAL A 123 -15.97 -8.58 14.69
N LEU A 124 -15.35 -7.46 15.08
CA LEU A 124 -15.42 -6.17 14.40
C LEU A 124 -14.14 -5.94 13.58
N CYS A 125 -14.27 -5.72 12.28
CA CYS A 125 -13.20 -5.21 11.42
C CYS A 125 -13.42 -3.71 11.20
N LEU A 126 -12.42 -2.89 11.52
CA LEU A 126 -12.55 -1.42 11.51
C LEU A 126 -11.41 -0.76 10.71
N CYS A 127 -11.78 0.13 9.81
CA CYS A 127 -10.86 1.09 9.17
C CYS A 127 -11.26 2.50 9.61
N ALA A 128 -10.44 3.15 10.43
CA ALA A 128 -10.78 4.44 11.03
C ALA A 128 -10.63 5.62 10.05
N GLY A 129 -11.64 6.46 9.94
CA GLY A 129 -11.60 7.73 9.20
C GLY A 129 -10.83 8.83 9.93
N ASP A 130 -10.76 8.73 11.26
CA ASP A 130 -10.00 9.59 12.16
C ASP A 130 -9.47 8.73 13.31
N MET A 131 -8.16 8.79 13.57
CA MET A 131 -7.51 7.89 14.55
C MET A 131 -8.05 8.03 15.96
N ASP A 132 -8.47 9.23 16.37
CA ASP A 132 -8.84 9.54 17.75
C ASP A 132 -10.36 9.44 18.00
N SER A 133 -11.19 9.43 16.93
CA SER A 133 -12.63 9.64 17.06
C SER A 133 -13.41 8.42 17.53
N CYS A 134 -12.87 7.19 17.42
CA CYS A 134 -13.59 5.95 17.72
C CYS A 134 -13.17 5.27 19.04
N GLN A 135 -12.45 5.99 19.92
CA GLN A 135 -11.92 5.43 21.17
C GLN A 135 -13.03 4.82 22.06
N ALA A 136 -14.15 5.55 22.24
CA ALA A 136 -15.24 5.07 23.08
C ALA A 136 -15.88 3.78 22.54
N GLN A 137 -15.99 3.65 21.23
CA GLN A 137 -16.51 2.47 20.54
C GLN A 137 -15.57 1.27 20.69
N LEU A 138 -14.26 1.49 20.64
CA LEU A 138 -13.27 0.45 20.87
C LEU A 138 -13.30 -0.05 22.32
N GLU A 139 -13.45 0.85 23.28
CA GLU A 139 -13.64 0.50 24.70
C GLU A 139 -14.93 -0.31 24.90
N GLU A 140 -16.04 0.09 24.25
CA GLU A 140 -17.30 -0.66 24.29
C GLU A 140 -17.19 -2.04 23.65
N ALA A 141 -16.53 -2.16 22.51
CA ALA A 141 -16.25 -3.46 21.88
C ALA A 141 -15.45 -4.37 22.81
N SER A 142 -14.41 -3.83 23.46
CA SER A 142 -13.59 -4.54 24.44
C SER A 142 -14.40 -4.99 25.67
N ASP A 143 -15.24 -4.12 26.22
CA ASP A 143 -16.10 -4.42 27.38
C ASP A 143 -17.13 -5.51 27.04
N ASN A 144 -17.60 -5.57 25.79
CA ASN A 144 -18.49 -6.60 25.28
C ASN A 144 -17.76 -7.89 24.86
N GLY A 145 -16.42 -7.92 24.92
CA GLY A 145 -15.60 -9.06 24.53
C GLY A 145 -15.57 -9.28 23.02
N ILE A 146 -15.82 -8.27 22.20
CA ILE A 146 -15.76 -8.29 20.75
C ILE A 146 -14.32 -8.01 20.32
N PRO A 147 -13.57 -8.96 19.76
CA PRO A 147 -12.23 -8.71 19.22
C PRO A 147 -12.30 -7.78 18.00
N VAL A 148 -11.29 -6.89 17.90
CA VAL A 148 -11.21 -5.89 16.82
C VAL A 148 -10.03 -6.19 15.92
N VAL A 149 -10.28 -6.29 14.61
CA VAL A 149 -9.25 -6.28 13.57
C VAL A 149 -9.26 -4.90 12.91
N VAL A 150 -8.18 -4.15 13.05
CA VAL A 150 -8.05 -2.89 12.31
C VAL A 150 -7.44 -3.18 10.94
N PHE A 151 -7.91 -2.51 9.91
CA PHE A 151 -7.35 -2.59 8.56
C PHE A 151 -7.18 -1.20 7.94
N ASP A 152 -6.30 -1.09 6.95
CA ASP A 152 -5.92 0.15 6.26
C ASP A 152 -5.45 1.24 7.23
N SER A 153 -6.34 2.01 7.81
CA SER A 153 -6.02 3.12 8.73
C SER A 153 -6.09 2.70 10.19
N ARG A 154 -5.06 3.01 10.96
CA ARG A 154 -4.94 2.75 12.40
C ARG A 154 -5.95 3.54 13.23
N VAL A 155 -6.14 3.08 14.46
CA VAL A 155 -6.71 3.82 15.58
C VAL A 155 -5.60 4.30 16.51
N ALA A 156 -5.88 5.28 17.37
CA ALA A 156 -4.86 5.84 18.27
C ALA A 156 -4.43 4.84 19.36
N ASP A 157 -5.36 4.11 19.94
CA ASP A 157 -5.07 3.09 20.97
C ASP A 157 -5.09 1.68 20.41
N MET A 158 -3.94 1.24 19.90
CA MET A 158 -3.75 -0.11 19.37
C MET A 158 -3.79 -1.21 20.45
N SER A 159 -3.79 -0.87 21.75
CA SER A 159 -3.89 -1.88 22.81
C SER A 159 -5.29 -2.52 22.90
N LEU A 160 -6.30 -1.91 22.28
CA LEU A 160 -7.66 -2.43 22.15
C LEU A 160 -7.88 -3.26 20.89
N VAL A 161 -6.83 -3.42 20.07
CA VAL A 161 -6.86 -4.08 18.76
C VAL A 161 -6.22 -5.46 18.85
N SER A 162 -6.90 -6.46 18.32
CA SER A 162 -6.39 -7.84 18.30
C SER A 162 -5.41 -8.09 17.15
N ALA A 163 -5.57 -7.40 16.03
CA ALA A 163 -4.69 -7.49 14.88
C ALA A 163 -4.85 -6.29 13.92
N TYR A 164 -3.81 -5.99 13.15
CA TYR A 164 -3.78 -4.92 12.16
C TYR A 164 -3.30 -5.43 10.80
N ARG A 165 -4.00 -5.05 9.74
CA ARG A 165 -3.73 -5.43 8.34
C ARG A 165 -3.70 -4.19 7.47
N THR A 166 -2.54 -3.84 6.93
CA THR A 166 -2.37 -2.60 6.17
C THR A 166 -1.29 -2.73 5.10
N THR A 167 -1.22 -1.76 4.22
CA THR A 167 -0.04 -1.52 3.37
C THR A 167 1.11 -0.97 4.22
N ASP A 168 2.35 -1.29 3.89
CA ASP A 168 3.50 -0.54 4.39
C ASP A 168 3.49 0.88 3.80
N ASN A 169 2.74 1.78 4.47
CA ASN A 169 2.53 3.15 3.99
C ASN A 169 3.82 3.99 4.04
N ARG A 170 4.72 3.71 4.99
CA ARG A 170 6.00 4.40 5.04
C ARG A 170 6.89 3.99 3.87
N MET A 171 6.95 2.68 3.56
CA MET A 171 7.63 2.17 2.38
C MET A 171 7.02 2.73 1.09
N LEU A 172 5.68 2.84 1.02
CA LEU A 172 4.97 3.44 -0.12
C LEU A 172 5.45 4.89 -0.37
N GLY A 173 5.48 5.71 0.68
CA GLY A 173 6.01 7.07 0.59
C GLY A 173 7.49 7.10 0.20
N SER A 174 8.30 6.21 0.78
CA SER A 174 9.74 6.12 0.46
C SER A 174 9.98 5.79 -1.01
N ILE A 175 9.25 4.83 -1.58
CA ILE A 175 9.33 4.50 -3.02
C ILE A 175 8.99 5.73 -3.87
N ALA A 176 7.93 6.48 -3.51
CA ALA A 176 7.57 7.71 -4.22
C ALA A 176 8.69 8.76 -4.14
N GLY A 177 9.32 8.93 -2.97
CA GLY A 177 10.44 9.85 -2.75
C GLY A 177 11.68 9.47 -3.56
N GLU A 178 12.04 8.19 -3.61
CA GLU A 178 13.13 7.67 -4.44
C GLU A 178 12.89 7.96 -5.92
N LYS A 179 11.69 7.65 -6.42
CA LYS A 179 11.31 7.90 -7.82
C LYS A 179 11.26 9.38 -8.17
N MET A 180 10.80 10.21 -7.23
CA MET A 180 10.77 11.66 -7.40
C MET A 180 12.19 12.24 -7.46
N SER A 181 13.06 11.84 -6.55
CA SER A 181 14.46 12.31 -6.54
C SER A 181 15.24 11.88 -7.78
N GLU A 182 15.00 10.65 -8.28
CA GLU A 182 15.55 10.16 -9.54
C GLU A 182 15.07 11.02 -10.72
N ALA A 183 13.77 11.30 -10.80
CA ALA A 183 13.17 12.06 -11.90
C ALA A 183 13.62 13.52 -11.92
N LEU A 184 13.77 14.14 -10.76
CA LEU A 184 14.29 15.52 -10.59
C LEU A 184 15.80 15.61 -10.81
N GLY A 185 16.52 14.48 -10.83
CA GLY A 185 17.98 14.50 -10.94
C GLY A 185 18.69 15.12 -9.73
N GLY A 186 18.03 15.12 -8.58
CA GLY A 186 18.57 15.57 -7.30
C GLY A 186 18.37 17.04 -6.97
N SER A 187 17.57 17.81 -7.75
CA SER A 187 17.22 19.20 -7.41
C SER A 187 15.86 19.56 -8.00
N GLY A 188 15.03 20.33 -7.27
CA GLY A 188 13.72 20.80 -7.72
C GLY A 188 12.78 21.15 -6.58
N GLU A 189 11.64 21.75 -6.98
CA GLU A 189 10.60 22.23 -6.08
C GLU A 189 9.36 21.34 -6.20
N ILE A 190 8.80 20.86 -5.08
CA ILE A 190 7.72 19.88 -5.03
C ILE A 190 6.54 20.42 -4.23
N ILE A 191 5.31 20.13 -4.70
CA ILE A 191 4.09 20.27 -3.90
C ILE A 191 3.53 18.86 -3.66
N VAL A 192 3.10 18.59 -2.42
CA VAL A 192 2.49 17.33 -2.00
C VAL A 192 1.01 17.54 -1.71
N PHE A 193 0.17 16.68 -2.27
CA PHE A 193 -1.26 16.60 -1.95
C PHE A 193 -1.60 15.26 -1.33
N SER A 194 -2.31 15.28 -0.21
CA SER A 194 -2.64 14.07 0.52
C SER A 194 -4.10 14.04 0.95
N ALA A 195 -4.57 12.88 1.38
CA ALA A 195 -5.89 12.72 1.98
C ALA A 195 -5.96 13.46 3.33
N GLN A 196 -6.64 12.91 4.30
CA GLN A 196 -6.83 13.56 5.60
C GLN A 196 -5.58 13.41 6.48
N GLU A 197 -5.09 14.51 7.07
CA GLU A 197 -3.97 14.49 8.03
C GLU A 197 -4.28 13.63 9.27
N LYS A 198 -5.55 13.46 9.59
CA LYS A 198 -6.01 12.67 10.72
C LYS A 198 -5.92 11.16 10.55
N THR A 199 -5.61 10.67 9.35
CA THR A 199 -5.41 9.24 9.10
C THR A 199 -3.93 8.86 9.19
N SER A 200 -3.65 7.67 9.73
CA SER A 200 -2.28 7.15 9.80
C SER A 200 -1.66 6.97 8.42
N THR A 201 -2.46 6.46 7.47
CA THR A 201 -2.00 6.18 6.09
C THR A 201 -1.47 7.43 5.40
N SER A 202 -2.18 8.57 5.51
CA SER A 202 -1.72 9.84 4.95
C SER A 202 -0.42 10.34 5.57
N ARG A 203 -0.33 10.29 6.90
CA ARG A 203 0.89 10.71 7.62
C ARG A 203 2.08 9.85 7.25
N GLU A 204 1.94 8.53 7.32
CA GLU A 204 3.03 7.59 7.06
C GLU A 204 3.56 7.70 5.62
N ARG A 205 2.67 7.91 4.62
CA ARG A 205 3.07 8.14 3.23
C ARG A 205 3.85 9.44 3.05
N VAL A 206 3.36 10.53 3.62
CA VAL A 206 4.05 11.83 3.57
C VAL A 206 5.39 11.75 4.32
N GLU A 207 5.42 11.17 5.52
CA GLU A 207 6.65 10.99 6.28
C GLU A 207 7.68 10.14 5.52
N GLY A 208 7.26 8.99 4.95
CA GLY A 208 8.16 8.14 4.16
C GLY A 208 8.73 8.85 2.93
N PHE A 209 7.92 9.69 2.28
CA PHE A 209 8.37 10.52 1.17
C PHE A 209 9.41 11.57 1.60
N LEU A 210 9.14 12.28 2.69
CA LEU A 210 10.03 13.31 3.23
C LEU A 210 11.34 12.71 3.74
N ASP A 211 11.31 11.55 4.42
CA ASP A 211 12.51 10.89 4.92
C ASP A 211 13.55 10.61 3.82
N VAL A 212 13.09 10.24 2.63
CA VAL A 212 13.99 10.05 1.47
C VAL A 212 14.55 11.37 0.97
N LEU A 213 13.72 12.41 0.91
CA LEU A 213 14.14 13.71 0.40
C LEU A 213 15.10 14.45 1.33
N ASP A 214 15.12 14.12 2.62
CA ASP A 214 16.08 14.67 3.58
C ASP A 214 17.55 14.43 3.18
N ASP A 215 17.83 13.42 2.36
CA ASP A 215 19.18 13.15 1.82
C ASP A 215 19.56 14.06 0.62
N TYR A 216 18.62 14.89 0.11
CA TYR A 216 18.80 15.74 -1.06
C TYR A 216 18.66 17.23 -0.72
N SER A 217 19.79 17.92 -0.50
CA SER A 217 19.81 19.33 -0.04
C SER A 217 19.22 20.34 -1.05
N ASP A 218 19.09 19.96 -2.31
CA ASP A 218 18.64 20.82 -3.40
C ASP A 218 17.23 20.43 -3.91
N ILE A 219 16.54 19.51 -3.21
CA ILE A 219 15.12 19.22 -3.39
C ILE A 219 14.35 19.84 -2.24
N HIS A 220 13.29 20.58 -2.54
CA HIS A 220 12.46 21.25 -1.54
C HIS A 220 10.99 20.89 -1.71
N VAL A 221 10.34 20.56 -0.60
CA VAL A 221 8.87 20.44 -0.53
C VAL A 221 8.34 21.79 -0.05
N ASN A 222 7.75 22.56 -0.96
CA ASN A 222 7.28 23.92 -0.69
C ASN A 222 6.00 23.95 0.11
N GLU A 223 5.10 22.98 -0.15
CA GLU A 223 3.82 22.90 0.50
C GLU A 223 3.31 21.45 0.58
N ILE A 224 2.59 21.13 1.66
CA ILE A 224 1.85 19.89 1.84
C ILE A 224 0.40 20.26 2.13
N ILE A 225 -0.53 19.88 1.26
CA ILE A 225 -1.95 20.21 1.36
C ILE A 225 -2.75 18.95 1.62
N TYR A 226 -3.50 18.94 2.72
CA TYR A 226 -4.38 17.83 3.10
C TYR A 226 -5.84 18.15 2.76
N ASP A 227 -6.59 17.15 2.30
CA ASP A 227 -7.98 17.30 1.86
C ASP A 227 -8.95 17.72 2.99
N ASP A 228 -8.65 17.38 4.25
CA ASP A 228 -9.42 17.82 5.40
C ASP A 228 -9.13 19.27 5.85
N GLN A 229 -8.17 19.94 5.25
CA GLN A 229 -7.80 21.33 5.54
C GLN A 229 -8.35 22.32 4.50
N VAL A 230 -8.97 21.82 3.41
CA VAL A 230 -9.48 22.63 2.32
C VAL A 230 -10.95 22.28 2.01
N GLU A 231 -11.71 23.25 1.48
CA GLU A 231 -13.09 23.02 1.08
C GLU A 231 -13.21 22.31 -0.30
N ASP A 232 -12.27 22.61 -1.20
CA ASP A 232 -12.23 22.10 -2.57
C ASP A 232 -10.77 21.82 -2.95
N MET A 233 -10.40 20.56 -3.03
CA MET A 233 -9.05 20.13 -3.37
C MET A 233 -8.63 20.56 -4.78
N ALA A 234 -9.53 20.56 -5.76
CA ALA A 234 -9.20 20.99 -7.12
C ALA A 234 -8.86 22.49 -7.16
N ALA A 235 -9.63 23.32 -6.44
CA ALA A 235 -9.35 24.75 -6.31
C ALA A 235 -8.04 25.00 -5.57
N ALA A 236 -7.78 24.27 -4.47
CA ALA A 236 -6.54 24.37 -3.72
C ALA A 236 -5.31 23.97 -4.55
N MET A 237 -5.40 22.89 -5.32
CA MET A 237 -4.34 22.48 -6.24
C MET A 237 -4.03 23.57 -7.29
N GLN A 238 -5.07 24.15 -7.90
CA GLN A 238 -4.89 25.24 -8.88
C GLN A 238 -4.23 26.47 -8.24
N GLU A 239 -4.69 26.89 -7.04
CA GLU A 239 -4.14 28.02 -6.31
C GLU A 239 -2.65 27.80 -5.97
N ALA A 240 -2.30 26.60 -5.48
CA ALA A 240 -0.92 26.25 -5.14
C ALA A 240 -0.02 26.31 -6.37
N LEU A 241 -0.43 25.73 -7.50
CA LEU A 241 0.34 25.76 -8.75
C LEU A 241 0.46 27.15 -9.36
N GLU A 242 -0.58 27.99 -9.24
CA GLU A 242 -0.53 29.39 -9.71
C GLU A 242 0.35 30.27 -8.80
N SER A 243 0.43 29.96 -7.51
CA SER A 243 1.21 30.71 -6.53
C SER A 243 2.70 30.37 -6.59
N ASP A 244 3.03 29.19 -7.06
CA ASP A 244 4.41 28.70 -7.21
C ASP A 244 4.69 28.28 -8.66
N PRO A 245 5.00 29.25 -9.54
CA PRO A 245 5.27 28.96 -10.95
C PRO A 245 6.62 28.27 -11.21
N GLU A 246 7.46 28.10 -10.19
CA GLU A 246 8.76 27.43 -10.28
C GLU A 246 8.69 25.96 -9.79
N VAL A 247 7.49 25.46 -9.43
CA VAL A 247 7.33 24.05 -9.06
C VAL A 247 7.66 23.13 -10.23
N ASP A 248 8.46 22.10 -9.96
CA ASP A 248 8.92 21.13 -10.94
C ASP A 248 8.10 19.83 -10.89
N ALA A 249 7.56 19.49 -9.71
CA ALA A 249 6.94 18.21 -9.49
C ALA A 249 5.78 18.22 -8.49
N VAL A 250 4.89 17.23 -8.64
CA VAL A 250 3.76 16.99 -7.75
C VAL A 250 3.75 15.53 -7.30
N TYR A 251 3.54 15.32 -6.00
CA TYR A 251 3.23 14.03 -5.42
C TYR A 251 1.81 14.02 -4.84
N CYS A 252 0.98 13.08 -5.30
CA CYS A 252 -0.34 12.84 -4.74
C CYS A 252 -0.34 11.53 -3.94
N ALA A 253 -0.50 11.63 -2.62
CA ALA A 253 -0.29 10.53 -1.69
C ALA A 253 -1.53 9.59 -1.52
N ASN A 254 -2.56 9.74 -2.36
CA ASN A 254 -3.71 8.83 -2.42
C ASN A 254 -4.45 8.89 -3.78
N ASP A 255 -5.32 7.91 -4.06
CA ASP A 255 -6.09 7.83 -5.32
C ASP A 255 -6.90 9.11 -5.60
N ASN A 256 -7.65 9.59 -4.61
CA ASN A 256 -8.53 10.74 -4.81
C ASN A 256 -7.77 11.99 -5.25
N THR A 257 -6.67 12.35 -4.57
CA THR A 257 -5.84 13.50 -4.96
C THR A 257 -5.17 13.29 -6.31
N SER A 258 -4.74 12.06 -6.63
CA SER A 258 -4.20 11.70 -7.95
C SER A 258 -5.24 11.92 -9.05
N LEU A 259 -6.48 11.48 -8.85
CA LEU A 259 -7.57 11.65 -9.81
C LEU A 259 -8.00 13.11 -9.97
N VAL A 260 -8.00 13.89 -8.88
CA VAL A 260 -8.28 15.34 -8.93
C VAL A 260 -7.18 16.02 -9.73
N PHE A 261 -5.90 15.77 -9.43
CA PHE A 261 -4.79 16.36 -10.16
C PHE A 261 -4.85 16.04 -11.67
N LEU A 262 -5.09 14.79 -12.05
CA LEU A 262 -5.24 14.38 -13.45
C LEU A 262 -6.45 15.01 -14.17
N SER A 263 -7.39 15.57 -13.44
CA SER A 263 -8.56 16.27 -14.00
C SER A 263 -8.32 17.75 -14.27
N LEU A 264 -7.24 18.33 -13.72
CA LEU A 264 -6.89 19.75 -13.91
C LEU A 264 -6.35 19.99 -15.32
N PRO A 265 -6.46 21.24 -15.82
CA PRO A 265 -5.76 21.64 -17.03
C PRO A 265 -4.23 21.49 -16.86
N HIS A 266 -3.58 20.91 -17.85
CA HIS A 266 -2.14 20.68 -17.85
C HIS A 266 -1.46 21.63 -18.84
N ASP A 267 -0.28 22.13 -18.50
CA ASP A 267 0.60 22.85 -19.44
C ASP A 267 1.40 21.83 -20.26
N GLU A 268 1.05 21.66 -21.54
CA GLU A 268 1.76 20.75 -22.45
C GLU A 268 3.18 21.25 -22.82
N GLU A 269 3.48 22.54 -22.64
CA GLU A 269 4.77 23.12 -22.97
C GLU A 269 5.79 22.95 -21.82
N ASN A 270 5.29 22.91 -20.55
CA ASN A 270 6.09 22.68 -19.35
C ASN A 270 5.38 21.65 -18.45
N PRO A 271 5.43 20.35 -18.79
CA PRO A 271 4.77 19.33 -18.00
C PRO A 271 5.47 19.15 -16.65
N LEU A 272 4.70 19.18 -15.57
CA LEU A 272 5.18 18.82 -14.24
C LEU A 272 5.50 17.32 -14.16
N ILE A 273 6.53 16.96 -13.41
CA ILE A 273 6.73 15.58 -13.01
C ILE A 273 5.62 15.21 -12.03
N PHE A 274 4.81 14.22 -12.37
CA PHE A 274 3.71 13.78 -11.51
C PHE A 274 3.88 12.33 -11.11
N ILE A 275 3.87 12.09 -9.79
CA ILE A 275 3.82 10.77 -9.17
C ILE A 275 2.54 10.66 -8.35
N GLY A 276 1.76 9.61 -8.63
CA GLY A 276 0.53 9.30 -7.92
C GLY A 276 0.67 8.17 -6.91
N THR A 277 -0.42 7.93 -6.22
CA THR A 277 -0.61 6.76 -5.35
C THR A 277 -1.84 6.02 -5.82
N ASP A 278 -1.80 4.69 -5.71
CA ASP A 278 -2.78 3.77 -6.25
C ASP A 278 -2.65 3.61 -7.79
N ALA A 279 -3.45 2.73 -8.39
CA ALA A 279 -3.36 2.46 -9.81
C ALA A 279 -4.75 2.28 -10.43
N SER A 280 -5.60 3.28 -10.22
CA SER A 280 -6.92 3.33 -10.83
C SER A 280 -6.82 3.41 -12.36
N LYS A 281 -7.89 3.08 -13.05
CA LYS A 281 -7.93 3.04 -14.52
C LYS A 281 -7.47 4.35 -15.19
N LYS A 282 -7.83 5.50 -14.59
CA LYS A 282 -7.40 6.80 -15.11
C LYS A 282 -5.90 7.03 -14.95
N GLN A 283 -5.30 6.57 -13.84
CA GLN A 283 -3.84 6.64 -13.63
C GLN A 283 -3.12 5.70 -14.61
N GLN A 284 -3.62 4.46 -14.80
CA GLN A 284 -3.08 3.55 -15.82
C GLN A 284 -3.10 4.16 -17.24
N GLU A 285 -4.16 4.88 -17.59
CA GLU A 285 -4.24 5.63 -18.86
C GLU A 285 -3.25 6.81 -18.88
N ALA A 286 -3.13 7.56 -17.78
CA ALA A 286 -2.21 8.68 -17.66
C ALA A 286 -0.74 8.26 -17.74
N ILE A 287 -0.38 7.12 -17.16
CA ILE A 287 0.96 6.51 -17.26
C ILE A 287 1.26 6.15 -18.73
N ARG A 288 0.32 5.49 -19.43
CA ARG A 288 0.49 5.14 -20.86
C ARG A 288 0.62 6.37 -21.75
N ASP A 289 -0.06 7.45 -21.42
CA ASP A 289 -0.03 8.72 -22.16
C ASP A 289 1.14 9.63 -21.76
N GLY A 290 1.91 9.26 -20.73
CA GLY A 290 3.06 10.03 -20.22
C GLY A 290 2.68 11.28 -19.42
N ARG A 291 1.42 11.39 -18.96
CA ARG A 291 0.94 12.48 -18.09
C ARG A 291 1.22 12.21 -16.61
N GLU A 292 1.43 10.97 -16.24
CA GLU A 292 1.86 10.50 -14.93
C GLU A 292 3.14 9.67 -15.13
N LEU A 293 4.20 9.99 -14.39
CA LEU A 293 5.47 9.26 -14.48
C LEU A 293 5.29 7.82 -14.00
N GLY A 294 4.52 7.65 -12.96
CA GLY A 294 4.16 6.40 -12.36
C GLY A 294 3.46 6.62 -11.03
N CYS A 295 3.06 5.53 -10.40
CA CYS A 295 2.40 5.54 -9.10
C CYS A 295 2.94 4.44 -8.20
N VAL A 296 2.75 4.60 -6.89
CA VAL A 296 2.99 3.52 -5.93
C VAL A 296 1.65 2.93 -5.54
N SER A 297 1.41 1.68 -5.93
CA SER A 297 0.12 1.04 -5.73
C SER A 297 0.12 0.06 -4.58
N GLN A 298 -1.04 -0.10 -3.96
CA GLN A 298 -1.35 -1.03 -2.89
C GLN A 298 -1.97 -2.31 -3.45
N ASN A 299 -2.12 -3.35 -2.61
CA ASN A 299 -2.93 -4.52 -2.91
C ASN A 299 -4.16 -4.58 -1.97
N PRO A 300 -5.24 -3.82 -2.27
CA PRO A 300 -6.42 -3.78 -1.42
C PRO A 300 -7.16 -5.13 -1.38
N TYR A 301 -7.13 -5.91 -2.46
CA TYR A 301 -7.72 -7.25 -2.46
C TYR A 301 -7.04 -8.15 -1.42
N ALA A 302 -5.71 -8.22 -1.41
CA ALA A 302 -4.98 -9.00 -0.42
C ALA A 302 -5.23 -8.48 1.01
N MET A 303 -5.31 -7.16 1.20
CA MET A 303 -5.63 -6.56 2.50
C MET A 303 -7.01 -7.00 2.99
N GLY A 304 -8.04 -6.91 2.16
CA GLY A 304 -9.39 -7.35 2.50
C GLY A 304 -9.45 -8.84 2.81
N TYR A 305 -8.83 -9.66 1.97
CA TYR A 305 -8.76 -11.11 2.15
C TYR A 305 -8.09 -11.49 3.47
N GLN A 306 -6.91 -10.92 3.78
CA GLN A 306 -6.19 -11.17 5.03
C GLN A 306 -6.92 -10.66 6.27
N THR A 307 -7.64 -9.54 6.16
CA THR A 307 -8.48 -9.01 7.23
C THR A 307 -9.54 -10.02 7.64
N ILE A 308 -10.25 -10.58 6.68
CA ILE A 308 -11.30 -11.60 6.97
C ILE A 308 -10.72 -12.91 7.47
N LEU A 309 -9.62 -13.41 6.90
CA LEU A 309 -8.99 -14.63 7.43
C LEU A 309 -8.55 -14.45 8.88
N THR A 310 -8.05 -13.27 9.23
CA THR A 310 -7.69 -12.92 10.60
C THR A 310 -8.92 -12.86 11.50
N ALA A 311 -9.99 -12.21 11.05
CA ALA A 311 -11.26 -12.14 11.79
C ALA A 311 -11.85 -13.53 12.03
N VAL A 312 -11.87 -14.41 11.02
CA VAL A 312 -12.33 -15.80 11.15
C VAL A 312 -11.53 -16.54 12.22
N ARG A 313 -10.20 -16.41 12.26
CA ARG A 313 -9.34 -17.04 13.28
C ARG A 313 -9.66 -16.54 14.69
N LEU A 314 -9.98 -15.26 14.86
CA LEU A 314 -10.32 -14.67 16.15
C LEU A 314 -11.68 -15.14 16.71
N THR A 315 -12.52 -15.80 15.91
CA THR A 315 -13.77 -16.39 16.41
C THR A 315 -13.54 -17.66 17.23
N ASP A 316 -12.37 -18.31 17.14
CA ASP A 316 -12.00 -19.42 18.03
C ASP A 316 -11.54 -18.84 19.39
N VAL A 317 -12.34 -19.06 20.43
CA VAL A 317 -12.04 -18.58 21.80
C VAL A 317 -10.76 -19.19 22.38
N ASP A 318 -10.31 -20.31 21.84
CA ASP A 318 -9.03 -20.94 22.13
C ASP A 318 -7.97 -20.53 21.09
N ALA A 319 -8.21 -19.44 20.34
CA ALA A 319 -7.32 -18.98 19.28
C ALA A 319 -5.89 -18.94 19.79
N PRO A 320 -4.96 -19.54 19.06
CA PRO A 320 -3.57 -19.58 19.47
C PRO A 320 -3.01 -18.16 19.54
N ALA A 321 -2.07 -17.96 20.46
CA ALA A 321 -1.31 -16.72 20.62
C ALA A 321 -0.40 -16.39 19.42
N ASP A 322 -0.55 -17.08 18.29
CA ASP A 322 0.24 -16.97 17.07
C ASP A 322 -0.44 -16.17 15.94
N ILE A 323 -1.51 -15.41 16.25
CA ILE A 323 -2.02 -14.41 15.31
C ILE A 323 -1.01 -13.26 15.27
N GLU A 324 -0.48 -13.01 14.09
CA GLU A 324 0.42 -11.90 13.86
C GLU A 324 -0.31 -10.58 14.18
N GLU A 325 0.26 -9.79 15.12
CA GLU A 325 -0.37 -8.54 15.55
C GLU A 325 -0.47 -7.54 14.40
N GLU A 326 0.56 -7.45 13.56
CA GLU A 326 0.61 -6.54 12.41
C GLU A 326 1.09 -7.28 11.17
N LEU A 327 0.34 -7.18 10.06
CA LEU A 327 0.75 -7.65 8.74
C LEU A 327 0.83 -6.46 7.80
N LEU A 328 2.04 -6.17 7.31
CA LEU A 328 2.30 -5.14 6.32
C LEU A 328 2.31 -5.77 4.93
N ILE A 329 1.48 -5.23 4.03
CA ILE A 329 1.41 -5.63 2.63
C ILE A 329 2.31 -4.70 1.82
N GLU A 330 3.23 -5.29 1.09
CA GLU A 330 4.23 -4.56 0.31
C GLU A 330 3.57 -3.77 -0.83
N PRO A 331 3.79 -2.44 -0.94
CA PRO A 331 3.35 -1.66 -2.10
C PRO A 331 4.29 -1.88 -3.29
N LYS A 332 3.82 -1.56 -4.51
CA LYS A 332 4.64 -1.67 -5.73
C LYS A 332 4.66 -0.39 -6.53
N TRP A 333 5.83 -0.06 -7.07
CA TRP A 333 5.98 0.96 -8.11
C TRP A 333 5.44 0.46 -9.44
N ILE A 334 4.65 1.30 -10.09
CA ILE A 334 4.04 1.03 -11.39
C ILE A 334 4.33 2.21 -12.32
N ASP A 335 4.89 1.91 -13.48
CA ASP A 335 5.18 2.86 -14.55
C ASP A 335 4.90 2.25 -15.93
N ALA A 336 5.26 2.98 -17.00
CA ALA A 336 5.03 2.52 -18.35
C ALA A 336 5.80 1.25 -18.75
N ASP A 337 6.88 0.94 -18.04
CA ASP A 337 7.73 -0.22 -18.35
C ASP A 337 7.15 -1.52 -17.77
N ASN A 338 6.44 -1.45 -16.62
CA ASN A 338 5.94 -2.65 -15.91
C ASN A 338 4.41 -2.76 -15.83
N LEU A 339 3.66 -1.74 -16.28
CA LEU A 339 2.19 -1.68 -16.15
C LEU A 339 1.45 -2.90 -16.72
N ASP A 340 2.02 -3.56 -17.73
CA ASP A 340 1.42 -4.72 -18.39
C ASP A 340 1.99 -6.06 -17.86
N ASP A 341 2.87 -6.06 -16.88
CA ASP A 341 3.47 -7.26 -16.29
C ASP A 341 2.44 -8.07 -15.50
N PRO A 342 2.47 -9.41 -15.60
CA PRO A 342 1.53 -10.26 -14.87
C PRO A 342 1.53 -10.06 -13.35
N GLU A 343 2.70 -9.76 -12.77
CA GLU A 343 2.90 -9.55 -11.34
C GLU A 343 2.27 -8.25 -10.81
N ILE A 344 1.99 -7.30 -11.71
CA ILE A 344 1.38 -6.02 -11.36
C ILE A 344 -0.15 -6.09 -11.31
N LYS A 345 -0.77 -7.12 -11.92
CA LYS A 345 -2.22 -7.21 -12.05
C LYS A 345 -2.99 -7.06 -10.73
N GLU A 346 -2.45 -7.58 -9.64
CA GLU A 346 -3.08 -7.52 -8.32
C GLU A 346 -3.04 -6.11 -7.70
N TYR A 347 -2.24 -5.23 -8.28
CA TYR A 347 -2.07 -3.84 -7.88
C TYR A 347 -2.81 -2.85 -8.77
N LEU A 348 -3.48 -3.33 -9.84
CA LEU A 348 -4.29 -2.52 -10.74
C LEU A 348 -5.76 -2.65 -10.39
N TYR A 349 -6.48 -1.55 -10.25
CA TYR A 349 -7.90 -1.57 -9.96
C TYR A 349 -8.72 -0.65 -10.85
N GLY A 350 -10.01 -1.04 -11.07
CA GLY A 350 -11.01 -0.36 -11.89
C GLY A 350 -11.40 -1.11 -13.15
#